data_d52d9e42a5a05b18e5134adfae245acc
#
_entry.id   d52d9e42a5a05b18e5134adfae245acc
#
_cell.length_a   1.000
_cell.length_b   1.000
_cell.length_c   1.000
_cell.angle_alpha   90.00
_cell.angle_beta   90.00
_cell.angle_gamma   90.00
#
_symmetry.space_group_name_H-M   'P 1'
#
loop_
_entity.id
_entity.type
_entity.pdbx_description
1 polymer ?
#
loop_
_entity_poly.entity_id
_entity_poly.type
_entity_poly.pdbx_seq_one_letter_code
_entity_poly.pdbx_strand_id
1 'polypeptide(L)'
;GSSRGLGDVYKRQAYYGPFRTALDSAPRENSKKIIPDNKSTYQMDPANSKEALIESALDQYEGADILMVKPGISYLDIVYRLSTFSNKPIAAYNVSGEYSMVKSAAMKNWINEKDIVLETLLSFKRAGAKLILTYHACDASQWLQDT
;
A
#
# COMPACT_ATOMS: atom_id res chain seq x y z
N GLY A 1 13.53 12.29 16.47
CA GLY A 1 14.68 11.60 15.96
C GLY A 1 14.28 10.44 15.08
N SER A 2 14.47 10.61 13.79
CA SER A 2 14.37 9.54 12.82
C SER A 2 15.44 8.50 13.15
N SER A 3 15.05 7.31 13.60
CA SER A 3 15.95 6.17 13.70
C SER A 3 16.37 5.76 12.30
N ARG A 4 17.53 6.22 11.86
CA ARG A 4 18.20 5.70 10.66
C ARG A 4 18.67 4.28 10.96
N GLY A 5 17.82 3.29 10.73
CA GLY A 5 18.28 1.92 10.55
C GLY A 5 19.06 1.85 9.25
N LEU A 6 20.29 1.37 9.29
CA LEU A 6 21.05 0.97 8.11
C LEU A 6 20.20 -0.03 7.31
N GLY A 7 19.57 0.42 6.21
CA GLY A 7 18.80 -0.44 5.34
C GLY A 7 17.42 0.04 4.90
N ASP A 8 16.96 1.24 5.28
CA ASP A 8 15.71 1.77 4.75
C ASP A 8 15.88 2.27 3.31
N VAL A 9 15.83 1.32 2.38
CA VAL A 9 15.90 1.57 0.92
C VAL A 9 14.61 2.19 0.39
N TYR A 10 13.53 2.24 1.20
CA TYR A 10 12.24 2.80 0.82
C TYR A 10 11.64 3.69 1.91
N LYS A 11 10.89 4.69 1.49
CA LYS A 11 10.08 5.55 2.37
C LYS A 11 8.60 5.36 2.08
N ARG A 12 7.78 5.37 3.13
CA ARG A 12 6.35 5.08 3.05
C ARG A 12 5.52 6.34 3.22
N GLN A 13 4.67 6.60 2.24
CA GLN A 13 3.60 7.58 2.31
C GLN A 13 2.36 6.87 2.92
N ALA A 14 2.17 6.99 4.24
CA ALA A 14 1.11 6.29 4.96
C ALA A 14 0.01 7.26 5.38
N TYR A 15 -1.20 7.03 4.87
CA TYR A 15 -2.40 7.77 5.23
C TYR A 15 -3.13 7.12 6.41
N TYR A 16 -3.72 7.95 7.27
CA TYR A 16 -4.61 7.48 8.32
C TYR A 16 -5.94 7.03 7.72
N GLY A 17 -6.38 5.82 8.06
CA GLY A 17 -7.60 5.26 7.49
C GLY A 17 -8.25 4.20 8.39
N PRO A 18 -9.44 3.72 8.01
CA PRO A 18 -10.30 2.88 8.84
C PRO A 18 -9.86 1.40 8.95
N PHE A 19 -8.72 1.02 8.38
CA PHE A 19 -8.32 -0.40 8.27
C PHE A 19 -7.60 -0.96 9.50
N ARG A 20 -7.62 -0.27 10.63
CA ARG A 20 -6.91 -0.74 11.81
C ARG A 20 -7.38 -2.11 12.29
N THR A 21 -8.69 -2.31 12.37
CA THR A 21 -9.30 -3.57 12.84
C THR A 21 -9.00 -4.74 11.91
N ALA A 22 -8.78 -4.47 10.63
CA ALA A 22 -8.42 -5.47 9.65
C ALA A 22 -7.00 -6.05 9.85
N LEU A 23 -6.17 -5.40 10.66
CA LEU A 23 -4.86 -5.95 11.02
C LEU A 23 -4.95 -7.29 11.73
N ASP A 24 -6.07 -7.60 12.38
CA ASP A 24 -6.27 -8.87 13.08
C ASP A 24 -6.64 -10.02 12.12
N SER A 25 -7.09 -9.70 10.92
CA SER A 25 -7.43 -10.67 9.86
C SER A 25 -6.26 -11.05 8.96
N ALA A 26 -5.15 -10.30 8.99
CA ALA A 26 -3.98 -10.58 8.17
C ALA A 26 -3.10 -11.68 8.79
N PRO A 27 -2.48 -12.57 7.97
CA PRO A 27 -1.50 -13.53 8.45
C PRO A 27 -0.36 -12.81 9.18
N ARG A 28 -0.09 -13.19 10.43
CA ARG A 28 1.02 -12.62 11.22
C ARG A 28 1.94 -13.73 11.70
N GLU A 29 3.22 -13.55 11.48
CA GLU A 29 4.23 -14.25 12.29
C GLU A 29 4.26 -13.64 13.69
N ASN A 30 4.26 -14.52 14.69
CA ASN A 30 4.19 -14.29 16.14
C ASN A 30 4.97 -13.06 16.65
N SER A 31 4.45 -11.86 16.53
CA SER A 31 4.94 -10.73 17.31
C SER A 31 3.79 -9.92 17.87
N LYS A 32 3.58 -10.00 19.17
CA LYS A 32 2.76 -9.04 19.95
C LYS A 32 3.46 -7.68 19.95
N LYS A 33 3.49 -7.00 18.80
CA LYS A 33 3.84 -5.57 18.77
C LYS A 33 2.65 -4.80 19.31
N ILE A 34 2.88 -4.04 20.38
CA ILE A 34 1.93 -3.07 20.88
C ILE A 34 1.68 -2.05 19.78
N ILE A 35 0.53 -2.12 19.13
CA ILE A 35 0.11 -1.16 18.11
C ILE A 35 -0.53 0.01 18.86
N PRO A 36 -0.05 1.26 18.69
CA PRO A 36 -0.66 2.43 19.32
C PRO A 36 -2.13 2.55 18.97
N ASP A 37 -2.95 2.98 19.93
CA ASP A 37 -4.40 3.10 19.76
C ASP A 37 -4.79 4.15 18.73
N ASN A 38 -3.97 5.18 18.58
CA ASN A 38 -4.17 6.23 17.58
C ASN A 38 -2.90 6.46 16.77
N LYS A 39 -3.01 6.41 15.44
CA LYS A 39 -1.92 6.63 14.49
C LYS A 39 -2.01 7.97 13.78
N SER A 40 -3.02 8.79 14.06
CA SER A 40 -3.24 10.08 13.38
C SER A 40 -2.09 11.08 13.56
N THR A 41 -1.28 10.90 14.61
CA THR A 41 -0.16 11.80 14.92
C THR A 41 1.05 11.66 14.00
N TYR A 42 1.15 10.56 13.25
CA TYR A 42 2.30 10.29 12.37
C TYR A 42 1.90 9.80 10.97
N GLN A 43 0.61 9.74 10.68
CA GLN A 43 0.09 9.42 9.36
C GLN A 43 -0.48 10.68 8.72
N MET A 44 -0.35 10.79 7.38
CA MET A 44 -0.82 11.94 6.63
C MET A 44 -2.35 12.06 6.67
N ASP A 45 -2.83 13.31 6.58
CA ASP A 45 -4.26 13.59 6.43
C ASP A 45 -4.77 13.04 5.09
N PRO A 46 -5.80 12.17 5.10
CA PRO A 46 -6.37 11.61 3.88
C PRO A 46 -6.98 12.66 2.94
N ALA A 47 -7.33 13.84 3.43
CA ALA A 47 -7.84 14.93 2.61
C ALA A 47 -6.75 15.76 1.92
N ASN A 48 -5.48 15.57 2.25
CA ASN A 48 -4.38 16.40 1.78
C ASN A 48 -3.46 15.67 0.79
N SER A 49 -3.70 15.86 -0.51
CA SER A 49 -2.87 15.26 -1.56
C SER A 49 -1.53 15.99 -1.78
N LYS A 50 -1.41 17.25 -1.37
CA LYS A 50 -0.18 18.05 -1.57
C LYS A 50 0.92 17.64 -0.61
N GLU A 51 0.55 17.23 0.60
CA GLU A 51 1.48 16.73 1.61
C GLU A 51 2.31 15.55 1.10
N ALA A 52 1.69 14.63 0.36
CA ALA A 52 2.38 13.48 -0.21
C ALA A 52 3.52 13.88 -1.18
N LEU A 53 3.34 14.95 -1.96
CA LEU A 53 4.39 15.43 -2.87
C LEU A 53 5.55 16.08 -2.10
N ILE A 54 5.25 16.85 -1.06
CA ILE A 54 6.27 17.50 -0.22
C ILE A 54 7.08 16.44 0.53
N GLU A 55 6.42 15.50 1.19
CA GLU A 55 7.06 14.41 1.90
C GLU A 55 7.91 13.54 0.96
N SER A 56 7.40 13.27 -0.26
CA SER A 56 8.16 12.52 -1.26
C SER A 56 9.43 13.24 -1.72
N ALA A 57 9.38 14.55 -1.86
CA ALA A 57 10.56 15.34 -2.20
C ALA A 57 11.61 15.29 -1.07
N LEU A 58 11.16 15.39 0.18
CA LEU A 58 12.03 15.26 1.35
C LEU A 58 12.62 13.85 1.45
N ASP A 59 11.83 12.81 1.27
CA ASP A 59 12.28 11.42 1.29
C ASP A 59 13.34 11.15 0.21
N GLN A 60 13.16 11.70 -0.99
CA GLN A 60 14.15 11.59 -2.07
C GLN A 60 15.44 12.33 -1.72
N TYR A 61 15.35 13.52 -1.13
CA TYR A 61 16.50 14.29 -0.67
C TYR A 61 17.28 13.53 0.43
N GLU A 62 16.57 12.81 1.30
CA GLU A 62 17.14 11.96 2.34
C GLU A 62 17.71 10.64 1.81
N GLY A 63 17.60 10.36 0.50
CA GLY A 63 18.21 9.23 -0.16
C GLY A 63 17.28 8.00 -0.30
N ALA A 64 15.96 8.17 -0.31
CA ALA A 64 15.06 7.08 -0.63
C ALA A 64 15.23 6.60 -2.07
N ASP A 65 15.30 5.28 -2.26
CA ASP A 65 15.38 4.65 -3.58
C ASP A 65 14.01 4.25 -4.13
N ILE A 66 13.04 4.03 -3.26
CA ILE A 66 11.66 3.65 -3.60
C ILE A 66 10.69 4.45 -2.74
N LEU A 67 9.64 4.98 -3.34
CA LEU A 67 8.54 5.64 -2.64
C LEU A 67 7.34 4.70 -2.58
N MET A 68 6.70 4.57 -1.42
CA MET A 68 5.57 3.65 -1.23
C MET A 68 4.32 4.38 -0.76
N VAL A 69 3.19 4.11 -1.43
CA VAL A 69 1.86 4.61 -1.05
C VAL A 69 1.07 3.50 -0.36
N LYS A 70 0.50 3.81 0.79
CA LYS A 70 -0.38 2.88 1.54
C LYS A 70 -1.44 3.64 2.36
N PRO A 71 -2.70 3.14 2.40
CA PRO A 71 -3.20 2.02 1.59
C PRO A 71 -3.21 2.35 0.10
N GLY A 72 -3.22 1.35 -0.78
CA GLY A 72 -3.02 1.55 -2.20
C GLY A 72 -4.28 1.95 -2.97
N ILE A 73 -5.38 1.20 -2.84
CA ILE A 73 -6.58 1.36 -3.68
C ILE A 73 -7.23 2.72 -3.49
N SER A 74 -7.35 3.19 -2.26
CA SER A 74 -7.99 4.49 -1.94
C SER A 74 -7.13 5.70 -2.34
N TYR A 75 -5.88 5.49 -2.74
CA TYR A 75 -4.91 6.53 -3.06
C TYR A 75 -4.21 6.33 -4.40
N LEU A 76 -4.93 5.78 -5.39
CA LEU A 76 -4.44 5.62 -6.77
C LEU A 76 -4.07 6.97 -7.41
N ASP A 77 -4.77 8.04 -7.06
CA ASP A 77 -4.46 9.40 -7.48
C ASP A 77 -3.08 9.85 -6.97
N ILE A 78 -2.72 9.47 -5.75
CA ILE A 78 -1.40 9.75 -5.18
C ILE A 78 -0.32 8.91 -5.86
N VAL A 79 -0.59 7.62 -6.11
CA VAL A 79 0.32 6.75 -6.89
C VAL A 79 0.61 7.39 -8.25
N TYR A 80 -0.42 7.84 -8.96
CA TYR A 80 -0.28 8.49 -10.27
C TYR A 80 0.51 9.80 -10.18
N ARG A 81 0.18 10.68 -9.22
CA ARG A 81 0.88 11.95 -9.04
C ARG A 81 2.37 11.73 -8.74
N LEU A 82 2.70 10.79 -7.84
CA LEU A 82 4.08 10.47 -7.52
C LEU A 82 4.81 9.86 -8.71
N SER A 83 4.16 9.02 -9.51
CA SER A 83 4.77 8.42 -10.70
C SER A 83 5.11 9.43 -11.79
N THR A 84 4.41 10.57 -11.83
CA THR A 84 4.68 11.67 -12.75
C THR A 84 5.66 12.72 -12.19
N PHE A 85 5.70 12.86 -10.87
CA PHE A 85 6.54 13.83 -10.17
C PHE A 85 7.95 13.31 -9.88
N SER A 86 8.06 12.03 -9.49
CA SER A 86 9.30 11.43 -9.03
C SER A 86 9.99 10.62 -10.13
N ASN A 87 11.32 10.64 -10.14
CA ASN A 87 12.13 9.71 -10.94
C ASN A 87 12.41 8.38 -10.24
N LYS A 88 11.95 8.24 -8.99
CA LYS A 88 12.07 7.00 -8.22
C LYS A 88 10.91 6.05 -8.52
N PRO A 89 11.12 4.73 -8.47
CA PRO A 89 10.02 3.77 -8.63
C PRO A 89 9.02 3.91 -7.50
N ILE A 90 7.73 3.83 -7.86
CA ILE A 90 6.62 3.91 -6.91
C ILE A 90 6.14 2.49 -6.58
N ALA A 91 6.03 2.20 -5.30
CA ALA A 91 5.41 0.99 -4.79
C ALA A 91 4.00 1.30 -4.27
N ALA A 92 3.04 0.43 -4.57
CA ALA A 92 1.71 0.46 -3.98
C ALA A 92 1.54 -0.69 -2.98
N TYR A 93 0.99 -0.40 -1.81
CA TYR A 93 0.70 -1.42 -0.82
C TYR A 93 -0.80 -1.70 -0.77
N ASN A 94 -1.17 -2.89 -1.24
CA ASN A 94 -2.52 -3.45 -1.08
C ASN A 94 -2.62 -4.03 0.33
N VAL A 95 -3.10 -3.20 1.28
CA VAL A 95 -3.04 -3.48 2.71
C VAL A 95 -4.00 -4.57 3.15
N SER A 96 -3.83 -5.05 4.39
CA SER A 96 -4.64 -6.12 4.98
C SER A 96 -6.15 -5.83 4.97
N GLY A 97 -6.54 -4.57 5.14
CA GLY A 97 -7.96 -4.18 5.06
C GLY A 97 -8.56 -4.35 3.67
N GLU A 98 -7.82 -3.95 2.64
CA GLU A 98 -8.22 -4.15 1.24
C GLU A 98 -8.30 -5.65 0.91
N TYR A 99 -7.31 -6.44 1.36
CA TYR A 99 -7.32 -7.89 1.26
C TYR A 99 -8.55 -8.51 1.92
N SER A 100 -8.85 -8.12 3.16
CA SER A 100 -9.97 -8.66 3.94
C SER A 100 -11.33 -8.35 3.31
N MET A 101 -11.49 -7.16 2.72
CA MET A 101 -12.72 -6.80 1.99
C MET A 101 -12.96 -7.73 0.80
N VAL A 102 -11.92 -8.01 0.01
CA VAL A 102 -12.02 -8.93 -1.13
C VAL A 102 -12.34 -10.36 -0.67
N LYS A 103 -11.60 -10.87 0.33
CA LYS A 103 -11.85 -12.23 0.87
C LYS A 103 -13.24 -12.37 1.43
N SER A 104 -13.74 -11.38 2.19
CA SER A 104 -15.07 -11.40 2.78
C SER A 104 -16.18 -11.42 1.74
N ALA A 105 -16.05 -10.64 0.67
CA ALA A 105 -17.01 -10.61 -0.42
C ALA A 105 -16.96 -11.89 -1.27
N ALA A 106 -15.76 -12.43 -1.52
CA ALA A 106 -15.57 -13.67 -2.25
C ALA A 106 -16.16 -14.88 -1.50
N MET A 107 -15.98 -14.96 -0.18
CA MET A 107 -16.56 -16.02 0.66
C MET A 107 -18.10 -16.05 0.60
N LYS A 108 -18.73 -14.91 0.33
CA LYS A 108 -20.18 -14.78 0.16
C LYS A 108 -20.63 -14.94 -1.29
N ASN A 109 -19.72 -15.26 -2.21
CA ASN A 109 -19.97 -15.31 -3.65
C ASN A 109 -20.55 -14.01 -4.24
N TRP A 110 -20.25 -12.87 -3.64
CA TRP A 110 -20.67 -11.56 -4.15
C TRP A 110 -19.78 -11.05 -5.28
N ILE A 111 -18.55 -11.53 -5.32
CA ILE A 111 -17.55 -11.19 -6.35
C ILE A 111 -16.77 -12.44 -6.76
N ASN A 112 -16.20 -12.41 -7.99
CA ASN A 112 -15.17 -13.36 -8.41
C ASN A 112 -13.82 -12.86 -7.89
N GLU A 113 -13.19 -13.65 -7.00
CA GLU A 113 -11.94 -13.25 -6.34
C GLU A 113 -10.81 -13.02 -7.34
N LYS A 114 -10.60 -13.95 -8.28
CA LYS A 114 -9.55 -13.85 -9.30
C LYS A 114 -9.68 -12.57 -10.10
N ASP A 115 -10.87 -12.30 -10.61
CA ASP A 115 -11.12 -11.16 -11.50
C ASP A 115 -10.88 -9.84 -10.77
N ILE A 116 -11.40 -9.67 -9.56
CA ILE A 116 -11.25 -8.43 -8.80
C ILE A 116 -9.81 -8.19 -8.35
N VAL A 117 -9.08 -9.25 -7.99
CA VAL A 117 -7.67 -9.14 -7.61
C VAL A 117 -6.84 -8.71 -8.82
N LEU A 118 -7.00 -9.38 -9.96
CA LEU A 118 -6.25 -9.04 -11.18
C LEU A 118 -6.57 -7.63 -11.68
N GLU A 119 -7.83 -7.19 -11.61
CA GLU A 119 -8.21 -5.82 -11.94
C GLU A 119 -7.60 -4.80 -10.98
N THR A 120 -7.56 -5.11 -9.68
CA THR A 120 -6.91 -4.28 -8.68
C THR A 120 -5.42 -4.11 -8.96
N LEU A 121 -4.72 -5.20 -9.26
CA LEU A 121 -3.30 -5.16 -9.61
C LEU A 121 -3.05 -4.37 -10.89
N LEU A 122 -3.92 -4.53 -11.88
CA LEU A 122 -3.87 -3.75 -13.13
C LEU A 122 -4.09 -2.25 -12.85
N SER A 123 -4.98 -1.91 -11.92
CA SER A 123 -5.24 -0.53 -11.53
C SER A 123 -4.00 0.14 -10.90
N PHE A 124 -3.28 -0.56 -10.04
CA PHE A 124 -1.99 -0.09 -9.51
C PHE A 124 -0.96 0.13 -10.62
N LYS A 125 -0.82 -0.84 -11.51
CA LYS A 125 0.09 -0.74 -12.66
C LYS A 125 -0.26 0.44 -13.54
N ARG A 126 -1.54 0.62 -13.87
CA ARG A 126 -2.04 1.73 -14.69
C ARG A 126 -1.81 3.09 -14.03
N ALA A 127 -1.91 3.17 -12.69
CA ALA A 127 -1.57 4.38 -11.94
C ALA A 127 -0.07 4.69 -11.89
N GLY A 128 0.79 3.77 -12.35
CA GLY A 128 2.23 3.99 -12.46
C GLY A 128 3.07 3.26 -11.41
N ALA A 129 2.47 2.41 -10.57
CA ALA A 129 3.23 1.57 -9.65
C ALA A 129 4.14 0.58 -10.41
N LYS A 130 5.40 0.50 -9.99
CA LYS A 130 6.39 -0.46 -10.51
C LYS A 130 6.51 -1.70 -9.62
N LEU A 131 6.12 -1.57 -8.35
CA LEU A 131 6.11 -2.65 -7.37
C LEU A 131 4.73 -2.64 -6.68
N ILE A 132 4.23 -3.83 -6.36
CA ILE A 132 2.97 -3.98 -5.65
C ILE A 132 3.20 -4.97 -4.51
N LEU A 133 2.96 -4.52 -3.27
CA LEU A 133 2.92 -5.39 -2.11
C LEU A 133 1.47 -5.79 -1.86
N THR A 134 1.22 -7.08 -1.83
CA THR A 134 -0.14 -7.61 -1.64
C THR A 134 -0.12 -8.98 -0.97
N TYR A 135 -1.13 -9.24 -0.15
CA TYR A 135 -1.37 -10.58 0.42
C TYR A 135 -1.88 -11.57 -0.62
N HIS A 136 -2.34 -11.10 -1.78
CA HIS A 136 -2.75 -11.96 -2.90
C HIS A 136 -1.58 -12.40 -3.80
N ALA A 137 -0.33 -12.09 -3.46
CA ALA A 137 0.81 -12.24 -4.37
C ALA A 137 0.98 -13.68 -4.91
N CYS A 138 0.85 -14.69 -4.04
CA CYS A 138 0.98 -16.10 -4.44
C CYS A 138 -0.13 -16.53 -5.41
N ASP A 139 -1.38 -16.21 -5.04
CA ASP A 139 -2.54 -16.56 -5.88
C ASP A 139 -2.47 -15.85 -7.24
N ALA A 140 -2.17 -14.54 -7.22
CA ALA A 140 -2.04 -13.74 -8.43
C ALA A 140 -0.92 -14.24 -9.35
N SER A 141 0.22 -14.65 -8.78
CA SER A 141 1.34 -15.22 -9.54
C SER A 141 0.90 -16.49 -10.27
N GLN A 142 0.17 -17.38 -9.60
CA GLN A 142 -0.35 -18.60 -10.21
C GLN A 142 -1.36 -18.28 -11.33
N TRP A 143 -2.34 -17.41 -11.06
CA TRP A 143 -3.35 -17.03 -12.04
C TRP A 143 -2.79 -16.40 -13.32
N LEU A 144 -1.68 -15.65 -13.18
CA LEU A 144 -0.99 -15.04 -14.34
C LEU A 144 -0.17 -16.04 -15.17
N GLN A 145 0.26 -17.15 -14.57
CA GLN A 145 0.96 -18.22 -15.30
C GLN A 145 -0.01 -19.10 -16.08
N ASP A 146 -1.24 -19.24 -15.62
CA ASP A 146 -2.29 -20.07 -16.23
C ASP A 146 -2.99 -19.36 -17.42
N THR A 147 -2.55 -18.16 -17.76
CA THR A 147 -3.08 -17.35 -18.88
C THR A 147 -2.11 -17.34 -20.05
#